data_989ce6a4bf0948184989d44816ad9539
#
_entry.id   989ce6a4bf0948184989d44816ad9539
#
_cell.length_a   1.000
_cell.length_b   1.000
_cell.length_c   1.000
_cell.angle_alpha   90.00
_cell.angle_beta   90.00
_cell.angle_gamma   90.00
#
_symmetry.space_group_name_H-M   'P 1'
#
loop_
_entity.id
_entity.type
_entity.pdbx_description
1 polymer ?
#
loop_
_entity_poly.entity_id
_entity_poly.type
_entity_poly.pdbx_seq_one_letter_code
_entity_poly.pdbx_strand_id
1 'polypeptide(L)'
;MKTIQRIDIKFSKYYFPFSDDTPSDLLGPFRFLVKASLLDCSTKSKCCSVFTCLLGVVMVVVTLIRISFLMEAVGAPLELGWGEGIFFGYPGLTGFVFSLCLFGWTKNGLIPKFCKRLVRVRMLRQAANSKLDKFRILHGLALGFSIPWFVAMMSWIIYNFVHGKVYYGGPEQSIAKRIFLIISNFYVWFISTVCLAIYIFISAALNREVSYFNEELKKAKEEKTLRNIGVLEKFDFRQNQILEMILFAHESLSSLGGFVPLFMYWGLANGVYLTSFVYDVPLLYAIIVGFNLASIIFYNVFVMFPAIILQEHLKTTTRILINNDEFECSKDPIVYQTYRIMIDRFQKVNTNISIIA
;
A
#
# COMPACT_ATOMS: atom_id res chain seq x y z
N MET A 1 19.89 -26.58 7.48
CA MET A 1 19.84 -25.29 8.18
C MET A 1 21.23 -24.93 8.66
N LYS A 2 22.03 -24.21 7.85
CA LYS A 2 23.35 -23.74 8.26
C LYS A 2 23.21 -22.33 8.81
N THR A 3 23.54 -22.19 10.07
CA THR A 3 23.60 -20.95 10.85
C THR A 3 24.47 -19.94 10.12
N ILE A 4 23.86 -18.86 9.64
CA ILE A 4 24.59 -17.69 9.12
C ILE A 4 25.25 -17.06 10.35
N GLN A 5 26.56 -17.19 10.50
CA GLN A 5 27.33 -16.45 11.49
C GLN A 5 27.13 -14.96 11.24
N ARG A 6 26.46 -14.30 12.20
CA ARG A 6 26.42 -12.84 12.30
C ARG A 6 27.85 -12.37 12.50
N ILE A 7 28.40 -11.74 11.49
CA ILE A 7 29.57 -10.87 11.66
C ILE A 7 29.05 -9.62 12.36
N ASP A 8 29.12 -9.59 13.69
CA ASP A 8 28.86 -8.40 14.49
C ASP A 8 30.00 -7.40 14.27
N ILE A 9 29.94 -6.67 13.17
CA ILE A 9 30.80 -5.51 12.99
C ILE A 9 30.33 -4.46 13.98
N LYS A 10 31.14 -4.19 15.00
CA LYS A 10 30.93 -3.14 16.02
C LYS A 10 30.88 -1.75 15.37
N PHE A 11 29.76 -1.38 14.76
CA PHE A 11 29.43 -0.01 14.39
C PHE A 11 28.73 0.74 15.55
N SER A 12 29.23 0.56 16.80
CA SER A 12 28.64 1.19 17.98
C SER A 12 28.90 2.71 18.11
N LYS A 13 29.54 3.34 17.10
CA LYS A 13 29.97 4.76 17.20
C LYS A 13 29.02 5.80 16.59
N TYR A 14 27.92 5.40 15.95
CA TYR A 14 26.95 6.35 15.36
C TYR A 14 25.56 6.21 15.98
N TYR A 15 25.50 6.26 17.31
CA TYR A 15 24.21 6.49 17.98
C TYR A 15 23.90 7.98 17.94
N PHE A 16 23.10 8.41 16.95
CA PHE A 16 22.49 9.72 16.99
C PHE A 16 21.20 9.65 17.81
N PRO A 17 20.96 10.61 18.73
CA PRO A 17 19.69 10.68 19.44
C PRO A 17 18.59 10.99 18.42
N PHE A 18 17.67 10.03 18.24
CA PHE A 18 16.51 10.21 17.40
C PHE A 18 15.56 11.21 18.09
N SER A 19 15.34 12.37 17.48
CA SER A 19 14.17 13.17 17.82
C SER A 19 12.91 12.44 17.34
N ASP A 20 11.88 12.40 18.18
CA ASP A 20 10.61 11.71 17.94
C ASP A 20 9.74 12.29 16.78
N ASP A 21 10.28 13.20 15.97
CA ASP A 21 9.51 14.12 15.11
C ASP A 21 9.19 13.65 13.69
N THR A 22 9.47 12.41 13.30
CA THR A 22 9.49 12.04 11.90
C THR A 22 8.33 11.22 11.29
N PRO A 23 7.27 10.80 12.00
CA PRO A 23 6.12 10.17 11.34
C PRO A 23 5.26 11.15 10.54
N SER A 24 5.40 12.47 10.77
CA SER A 24 4.54 13.49 10.15
C SER A 24 4.79 13.68 8.64
N ASP A 25 6.02 13.45 8.18
CA ASP A 25 6.39 13.77 6.79
C ASP A 25 5.91 12.74 5.77
N LEU A 26 5.87 11.46 6.13
CA LEU A 26 5.43 10.40 5.20
C LEU A 26 3.94 10.49 4.90
N LEU A 27 3.10 10.57 5.91
CA LEU A 27 1.63 10.56 5.76
C LEU A 27 1.05 11.97 5.55
N GLY A 28 1.71 13.03 6.01
CA GLY A 28 1.17 14.39 5.92
C GLY A 28 -0.27 14.49 6.46
N PRO A 29 -1.21 15.05 5.67
CA PRO A 29 -2.61 15.18 6.08
C PRO A 29 -3.31 13.84 6.30
N PHE A 30 -2.85 12.75 5.68
CA PHE A 30 -3.45 11.43 5.85
C PHE A 30 -3.27 10.87 7.26
N ARG A 31 -2.36 11.38 8.07
CA ARG A 31 -2.25 11.01 9.48
C ARG A 31 -3.55 11.35 10.25
N PHE A 32 -4.17 12.48 9.92
CA PHE A 32 -5.47 12.83 10.50
C PHE A 32 -6.55 11.86 10.05
N LEU A 33 -6.56 11.47 8.78
CA LEU A 33 -7.52 10.50 8.24
C LEU A 33 -7.36 9.11 8.87
N VAL A 34 -6.13 8.67 9.13
CA VAL A 34 -5.88 7.41 9.87
C VAL A 34 -6.51 7.48 11.27
N LYS A 35 -6.35 8.59 11.99
CA LYS A 35 -7.00 8.77 13.30
C LYS A 35 -8.52 8.83 13.19
N ALA A 36 -9.05 9.54 12.20
CA ALA A 36 -10.48 9.66 11.96
C ALA A 36 -11.14 8.32 11.56
N SER A 37 -10.35 7.33 11.10
CA SER A 37 -10.84 5.99 10.75
C SER A 37 -11.35 5.19 11.95
N LEU A 38 -11.06 5.61 13.17
CA LEU A 38 -11.34 4.88 14.41
C LEU A 38 -10.65 3.51 14.52
N LEU A 39 -9.75 3.19 13.60
CA LEU A 39 -8.93 1.97 13.58
C LEU A 39 -7.49 2.22 14.04
N ASP A 40 -7.17 3.43 14.49
CA ASP A 40 -5.82 3.79 14.97
C ASP A 40 -5.60 3.33 16.41
N CYS A 41 -4.92 2.19 16.56
CA CYS A 41 -4.54 1.61 17.85
C CYS A 41 -3.12 2.01 18.30
N SER A 42 -2.49 3.01 17.68
CA SER A 42 -1.10 3.38 17.90
C SER A 42 -0.86 4.25 19.16
N THR A 43 -1.84 4.37 20.04
CA THR A 43 -1.77 5.24 21.25
C THR A 43 -0.75 4.74 22.27
N LYS A 44 0.01 5.68 22.87
CA LYS A 44 1.07 5.36 23.85
C LYS A 44 0.52 4.92 25.25
N SER A 45 -0.71 5.30 25.59
CA SER A 45 -1.34 4.95 26.88
C SER A 45 -2.01 3.59 26.82
N LYS A 46 -1.73 2.70 27.79
CA LYS A 46 -2.33 1.35 27.84
C LYS A 46 -3.87 1.36 27.87
N CYS A 47 -4.48 2.23 28.69
CA CYS A 47 -5.94 2.35 28.76
C CYS A 47 -6.56 2.84 27.44
N CYS A 48 -5.98 3.90 26.85
CA CYS A 48 -6.45 4.40 25.56
C CYS A 48 -6.23 3.37 24.44
N SER A 49 -5.15 2.58 24.48
CA SER A 49 -4.89 1.51 23.52
C SER A 49 -5.94 0.41 23.58
N VAL A 50 -6.39 -0.01 24.77
CA VAL A 50 -7.46 -1.01 24.90
C VAL A 50 -8.78 -0.47 24.35
N PHE A 51 -9.14 0.76 24.69
CA PHE A 51 -10.37 1.39 24.21
C PHE A 51 -10.36 1.53 22.67
N THR A 52 -9.27 2.04 22.09
CA THR A 52 -9.15 2.18 20.63
C THR A 52 -9.15 0.83 19.92
N CYS A 53 -8.56 -0.22 20.52
CA CYS A 53 -8.64 -1.57 19.98
C CYS A 53 -10.06 -2.12 20.01
N LEU A 54 -10.82 -1.93 21.11
CA LEU A 54 -12.21 -2.33 21.20
C LEU A 54 -13.06 -1.60 20.17
N LEU A 55 -12.88 -0.29 20.03
CA LEU A 55 -13.57 0.50 19.02
C LEU A 55 -13.24 0.00 17.60
N GLY A 56 -11.98 -0.31 17.32
CA GLY A 56 -11.56 -0.89 16.05
C GLY A 56 -12.25 -2.22 15.75
N VAL A 57 -12.36 -3.09 16.75
CA VAL A 57 -13.10 -4.37 16.59
C VAL A 57 -14.57 -4.11 16.29
N VAL A 58 -15.22 -3.17 16.98
CA VAL A 58 -16.61 -2.78 16.70
C VAL A 58 -16.76 -2.29 15.26
N MET A 59 -15.84 -1.46 14.78
CA MET A 59 -15.90 -0.95 13.40
C MET A 59 -15.71 -2.06 12.36
N VAL A 60 -14.84 -3.03 12.61
CA VAL A 60 -14.68 -4.23 11.77
C VAL A 60 -15.97 -5.06 11.76
N VAL A 61 -16.61 -5.25 12.90
CA VAL A 61 -17.90 -5.96 13.00
C VAL A 61 -19.01 -5.21 12.23
N VAL A 62 -19.04 -3.88 12.29
CA VAL A 62 -19.98 -3.05 11.51
C VAL A 62 -19.82 -3.32 10.00
N THR A 63 -18.59 -3.43 9.50
CA THR A 63 -18.38 -3.75 8.08
C THR A 63 -18.83 -5.16 7.72
N LEU A 64 -18.70 -6.12 8.63
CA LEU A 64 -19.19 -7.50 8.46
C LEU A 64 -20.72 -7.56 8.44
N ILE A 65 -21.40 -6.87 9.37
CA ILE A 65 -22.87 -6.79 9.41
C ILE A 65 -23.40 -6.15 8.11
N ARG A 66 -22.69 -5.15 7.58
CA ARG A 66 -23.05 -4.55 6.30
C ARG A 66 -23.05 -5.58 5.16
N ILE A 67 -22.07 -6.49 5.11
CA ILE A 67 -22.02 -7.54 4.09
C ILE A 67 -23.23 -8.44 4.18
N SER A 68 -23.67 -8.85 5.39
CA SER A 68 -24.84 -9.70 5.54
C SER A 68 -26.11 -9.03 5.00
N PHE A 69 -26.28 -7.72 5.26
CA PHE A 69 -27.43 -6.97 4.75
C PHE A 69 -27.42 -6.80 3.22
N LEU A 70 -26.24 -6.75 2.60
CA LEU A 70 -26.12 -6.70 1.15
C LEU A 70 -26.45 -8.05 0.51
N MET A 71 -26.04 -9.16 1.15
CA MET A 71 -26.33 -10.49 0.64
C MET A 71 -27.82 -10.84 0.67
N GLU A 72 -28.60 -10.25 1.60
CA GLU A 72 -30.07 -10.40 1.63
C GLU A 72 -30.76 -9.74 0.42
N ALA A 73 -30.10 -8.77 -0.21
CA ALA A 73 -30.65 -8.02 -1.33
C ALA A 73 -30.30 -8.60 -2.71
N VAL A 74 -29.58 -9.72 -2.77
CA VAL A 74 -29.20 -10.35 -4.03
C VAL A 74 -30.43 -11.00 -4.65
N GLY A 75 -30.83 -10.53 -5.83
CA GLY A 75 -31.96 -11.06 -6.60
C GLY A 75 -31.72 -12.44 -7.23
N ALA A 76 -32.65 -12.88 -8.06
CA ALA A 76 -32.50 -14.15 -8.80
C ALA A 76 -31.27 -14.14 -9.72
N PRO A 77 -30.61 -15.29 -9.91
CA PRO A 77 -29.46 -15.40 -10.82
C PRO A 77 -29.80 -14.94 -12.25
N LEU A 78 -28.81 -14.30 -12.89
CA LEU A 78 -28.89 -13.81 -14.28
C LEU A 78 -29.85 -12.62 -14.52
N GLU A 79 -30.41 -12.03 -13.49
CA GLU A 79 -31.14 -10.79 -13.58
C GLU A 79 -30.25 -9.57 -13.29
N LEU A 80 -30.68 -8.38 -13.75
CA LEU A 80 -30.00 -7.11 -13.46
C LEU A 80 -29.76 -6.98 -11.94
N GLY A 81 -30.77 -7.31 -11.14
CA GLY A 81 -30.71 -7.28 -9.69
C GLY A 81 -29.64 -8.13 -9.04
N TRP A 82 -29.41 -9.29 -9.58
CA TRP A 82 -28.32 -10.17 -9.16
C TRP A 82 -26.94 -9.54 -9.44
N GLY A 83 -26.73 -9.04 -10.66
CA GLY A 83 -25.49 -8.38 -11.04
C GLY A 83 -25.19 -7.15 -10.19
N GLU A 84 -26.21 -6.31 -9.94
CA GLU A 84 -26.09 -5.16 -9.06
C GLU A 84 -25.74 -5.58 -7.63
N GLY A 85 -26.42 -6.55 -7.04
CA GLY A 85 -26.18 -7.01 -5.67
C GLY A 85 -24.76 -7.52 -5.49
N ILE A 86 -24.22 -8.31 -6.43
CA ILE A 86 -22.86 -8.81 -6.38
C ILE A 86 -21.83 -7.69 -6.63
N PHE A 87 -22.07 -6.81 -7.60
CA PHE A 87 -21.18 -5.67 -7.89
C PHE A 87 -21.07 -4.73 -6.68
N PHE A 88 -22.15 -4.47 -5.97
CA PHE A 88 -22.15 -3.63 -4.77
C PHE A 88 -21.80 -4.39 -3.49
N GLY A 89 -21.87 -5.72 -3.49
CA GLY A 89 -21.29 -6.57 -2.45
C GLY A 89 -19.77 -6.48 -2.41
N TYR A 90 -19.13 -6.30 -3.56
CA TYR A 90 -17.69 -6.11 -3.71
C TYR A 90 -17.11 -5.03 -2.77
N PRO A 91 -17.61 -3.78 -2.73
CA PRO A 91 -17.12 -2.78 -1.78
C PRO A 91 -17.26 -3.21 -0.32
N GLY A 92 -18.29 -4.00 0.00
CA GLY A 92 -18.47 -4.54 1.35
C GLY A 92 -17.31 -5.44 1.77
N LEU A 93 -16.97 -6.41 0.94
CA LEU A 93 -15.86 -7.32 1.20
C LEU A 93 -14.50 -6.60 1.22
N THR A 94 -14.25 -5.72 0.25
CA THR A 94 -13.01 -4.94 0.23
C THR A 94 -12.88 -4.05 1.46
N GLY A 95 -13.95 -3.38 1.87
CA GLY A 95 -13.95 -2.55 3.08
C GLY A 95 -13.73 -3.34 4.36
N PHE A 96 -14.27 -4.56 4.46
CA PHE A 96 -14.00 -5.46 5.58
C PHE A 96 -12.51 -5.84 5.64
N VAL A 97 -11.94 -6.29 4.52
CA VAL A 97 -10.52 -6.66 4.45
C VAL A 97 -9.61 -5.45 4.74
N PHE A 98 -9.92 -4.28 4.19
CA PHE A 98 -9.16 -3.05 4.45
C PHE A 98 -9.26 -2.61 5.91
N SER A 99 -10.42 -2.80 6.54
CA SER A 99 -10.57 -2.53 7.98
C SER A 99 -9.68 -3.45 8.82
N LEU A 100 -9.60 -4.74 8.46
CA LEU A 100 -8.69 -5.71 9.10
C LEU A 100 -7.22 -5.32 8.87
N CYS A 101 -6.86 -4.97 7.64
CA CYS A 101 -5.50 -4.54 7.31
C CYS A 101 -5.10 -3.29 8.10
N LEU A 102 -5.93 -2.24 8.09
CA LEU A 102 -5.63 -1.00 8.78
C LEU A 102 -5.54 -1.20 10.30
N PHE A 103 -6.47 -1.96 10.88
CA PHE A 103 -6.42 -2.33 12.29
C PHE A 103 -5.14 -3.10 12.63
N GLY A 104 -4.76 -4.09 11.82
CA GLY A 104 -3.52 -4.85 11.99
C GLY A 104 -2.28 -3.96 11.86
N TRP A 105 -2.23 -3.08 10.87
CA TRP A 105 -1.11 -2.16 10.64
C TRP A 105 -0.91 -1.17 11.79
N THR A 106 -2.00 -0.59 12.29
CA THR A 106 -1.92 0.37 13.41
C THR A 106 -1.56 -0.32 14.71
N LYS A 107 -2.15 -1.50 15.00
CA LYS A 107 -1.83 -2.32 16.18
C LYS A 107 -0.38 -2.78 16.19
N ASN A 108 0.14 -3.20 15.04
CA ASN A 108 1.53 -3.67 14.90
C ASN A 108 2.54 -2.51 14.80
N GLY A 109 2.07 -1.27 14.72
CA GLY A 109 2.91 -0.08 14.60
C GLY A 109 3.68 -0.03 13.28
N LEU A 110 3.06 -0.43 12.17
CA LEU A 110 3.68 -0.42 10.83
C LEU A 110 4.28 0.94 10.50
N ILE A 111 3.50 2.01 10.61
CA ILE A 111 3.91 3.35 10.20
C ILE A 111 5.12 3.86 11.00
N PRO A 112 5.11 3.88 12.35
CA PRO A 112 6.28 4.33 13.11
C PRO A 112 7.52 3.45 12.92
N LYS A 113 7.35 2.12 12.79
CA LYS A 113 8.47 1.20 12.53
C LYS A 113 9.06 1.42 11.14
N PHE A 114 8.22 1.64 10.12
CA PHE A 114 8.67 1.95 8.77
C PHE A 114 9.39 3.30 8.72
N CYS A 115 8.82 4.35 9.30
CA CYS A 115 9.44 5.68 9.36
C CYS A 115 10.82 5.65 10.04
N LYS A 116 10.97 4.88 11.13
CA LYS A 116 12.26 4.70 11.80
C LYS A 116 13.31 4.07 10.89
N ARG A 117 12.94 3.06 10.09
CA ARG A 117 13.83 2.44 9.10
C ARG A 117 14.15 3.39 7.96
N LEU A 118 13.14 4.10 7.45
CA LEU A 118 13.30 5.09 6.39
C LEU A 118 14.29 6.20 6.77
N VAL A 119 14.17 6.75 7.98
CA VAL A 119 15.12 7.76 8.49
C VAL A 119 16.53 7.19 8.54
N ARG A 120 16.70 5.94 9.02
CA ARG A 120 18.02 5.27 9.07
C ARG A 120 18.63 5.15 7.67
N VAL A 121 17.86 4.71 6.67
CA VAL A 121 18.32 4.61 5.28
C VAL A 121 18.69 5.98 4.71
N ARG A 122 17.90 7.02 4.99
CA ARG A 122 18.16 8.39 4.54
C ARG A 122 19.45 8.98 5.11
N MET A 123 19.76 8.67 6.37
CA MET A 123 21.03 9.12 6.99
C MET A 123 22.27 8.49 6.34
N LEU A 124 22.11 7.39 5.63
CA LEU A 124 23.20 6.71 4.93
C LEU A 124 23.42 7.22 3.49
N ARG A 125 22.60 8.16 3.01
CA ARG A 125 22.81 8.77 1.69
C ARG A 125 24.13 9.54 1.68
N GLN A 126 24.90 9.38 0.60
CA GLN A 126 26.20 10.05 0.45
C GLN A 126 26.06 11.50 -0.08
N ALA A 127 25.00 11.78 -0.81
CA ALA A 127 24.77 13.10 -1.34
C ALA A 127 24.35 14.08 -0.24
N ALA A 128 25.19 15.05 0.05
CA ALA A 128 24.93 16.19 0.99
C ALA A 128 23.68 17.01 0.63
N ASN A 129 23.15 16.85 -0.57
CA ASN A 129 21.91 17.44 -1.05
C ASN A 129 20.69 16.59 -0.68
N SER A 130 20.59 16.13 0.57
CA SER A 130 19.34 15.61 1.10
C SER A 130 18.32 16.74 1.20
N LYS A 131 17.86 17.26 0.04
CA LYS A 131 16.59 17.98 0.00
C LYS A 131 15.61 17.04 0.63
N LEU A 132 15.14 17.40 1.83
CA LEU A 132 14.06 16.70 2.52
C LEU A 132 13.03 16.33 1.46
N ASP A 133 12.83 15.02 1.27
CA ASP A 133 11.89 14.53 0.26
C ASP A 133 10.50 15.01 0.64
N LYS A 134 10.11 16.10 0.01
CA LYS A 134 8.79 16.68 0.24
C LYS A 134 7.79 15.78 -0.47
N PHE A 135 7.11 14.94 0.28
CA PHE A 135 5.97 14.17 -0.23
C PHE A 135 4.75 15.04 -0.56
N ARG A 136 4.86 16.36 -0.51
CA ARG A 136 3.75 17.31 -0.73
C ARG A 136 3.03 17.10 -2.07
N ILE A 137 3.78 16.88 -3.15
CA ILE A 137 3.19 16.62 -4.46
C ILE A 137 2.42 15.30 -4.43
N LEU A 138 3.00 14.25 -3.84
CA LEU A 138 2.35 12.96 -3.72
C LEU A 138 1.09 13.04 -2.83
N HIS A 139 1.14 13.79 -1.74
CA HIS A 139 -0.03 14.06 -0.90
C HIS A 139 -1.12 14.80 -1.69
N GLY A 140 -0.73 15.82 -2.47
CA GLY A 140 -1.67 16.55 -3.33
C GLY A 140 -2.31 15.68 -4.39
N LEU A 141 -1.53 14.83 -5.07
CA LEU A 141 -2.04 13.87 -6.05
C LEU A 141 -2.95 12.83 -5.40
N ALA A 142 -2.55 12.29 -4.24
CA ALA A 142 -3.37 11.32 -3.52
C ALA A 142 -4.71 11.91 -3.07
N LEU A 143 -4.75 13.14 -2.56
CA LEU A 143 -5.99 13.84 -2.22
C LEU A 143 -6.81 14.17 -3.46
N GLY A 144 -6.17 14.70 -4.51
CA GLY A 144 -6.82 15.04 -5.76
C GLY A 144 -7.48 13.85 -6.46
N PHE A 145 -6.93 12.65 -6.26
CA PHE A 145 -7.53 11.41 -6.74
C PHE A 145 -8.60 10.87 -5.78
N SER A 146 -8.34 10.93 -4.48
CA SER A 146 -9.23 10.34 -3.46
C SER A 146 -10.58 11.04 -3.39
N ILE A 147 -10.63 12.37 -3.57
CA ILE A 147 -11.87 13.13 -3.50
C ILE A 147 -12.82 12.79 -4.65
N PRO A 148 -12.44 12.89 -5.94
CA PRO A 148 -13.30 12.47 -7.06
C PRO A 148 -13.73 11.00 -6.96
N TRP A 149 -12.80 10.13 -6.58
CA TRP A 149 -13.08 8.72 -6.34
C TRP A 149 -14.18 8.52 -5.32
N PHE A 150 -14.04 9.18 -4.17
CA PHE A 150 -15.02 9.12 -3.10
C PHE A 150 -16.39 9.65 -3.54
N VAL A 151 -16.42 10.81 -4.23
CA VAL A 151 -17.65 11.40 -4.77
C VAL A 151 -18.33 10.45 -5.75
N ALA A 152 -17.58 9.81 -6.63
CA ALA A 152 -18.11 8.86 -7.59
C ALA A 152 -18.77 7.66 -6.92
N MET A 153 -18.09 7.09 -5.93
CA MET A 153 -18.63 5.94 -5.20
C MET A 153 -19.85 6.31 -4.37
N MET A 154 -19.89 7.52 -3.84
CA MET A 154 -21.06 8.03 -3.11
C MET A 154 -22.23 8.39 -4.04
N SER A 155 -21.97 8.85 -5.26
CA SER A 155 -23.03 9.20 -6.23
C SER A 155 -23.96 8.03 -6.53
N TRP A 156 -23.41 6.82 -6.61
CA TRP A 156 -24.17 5.60 -6.78
C TRP A 156 -25.14 5.34 -5.62
N ILE A 157 -24.66 5.49 -4.39
CA ILE A 157 -25.44 5.27 -3.17
C ILE A 157 -26.60 6.27 -3.11
N ILE A 158 -26.29 7.53 -3.38
CA ILE A 158 -27.26 8.61 -3.38
C ILE A 158 -28.31 8.37 -4.48
N TYR A 159 -27.86 7.97 -5.69
CA TYR A 159 -28.75 7.65 -6.79
C TYR A 159 -29.76 6.57 -6.41
N ASN A 160 -29.29 5.44 -5.86
CA ASN A 160 -30.17 4.34 -5.47
C ASN A 160 -31.13 4.73 -4.32
N PHE A 161 -30.63 5.53 -3.36
CA PHE A 161 -31.47 6.03 -2.27
C PHE A 161 -32.62 6.91 -2.77
N VAL A 162 -32.31 7.84 -3.68
CA VAL A 162 -33.30 8.77 -4.24
C VAL A 162 -34.31 8.04 -5.12
N HIS A 163 -33.90 7.08 -5.92
CA HIS A 163 -34.77 6.36 -6.85
C HIS A 163 -35.46 5.14 -6.23
N GLY A 164 -35.29 4.91 -4.92
CA GLY A 164 -35.98 3.85 -4.18
C GLY A 164 -35.73 2.44 -4.68
N LYS A 165 -34.62 2.22 -5.40
CA LYS A 165 -34.29 0.89 -5.95
C LYS A 165 -33.97 -0.12 -4.85
N VAL A 166 -34.30 -1.37 -5.13
CA VAL A 166 -34.36 -2.54 -4.23
C VAL A 166 -33.09 -2.85 -3.43
N TYR A 167 -31.91 -2.40 -3.89
CA TYR A 167 -30.60 -2.77 -3.32
C TYR A 167 -30.29 -2.18 -1.95
N TYR A 168 -30.93 -1.08 -1.62
CA TYR A 168 -30.87 -0.48 -0.28
C TYR A 168 -32.15 -0.74 0.50
N GLY A 169 -32.80 -1.86 0.16
CA GLY A 169 -34.04 -2.28 0.74
C GLY A 169 -35.22 -1.62 0.07
N GLY A 170 -36.00 -2.42 -0.66
CA GLY A 170 -37.29 -1.96 -1.23
C GLY A 170 -38.12 -1.21 -0.23
N PRO A 171 -39.29 -0.71 -0.63
CA PRO A 171 -40.16 0.12 0.22
C PRO A 171 -40.52 -0.51 1.58
N GLU A 172 -40.32 -1.81 1.71
CA GLU A 172 -40.53 -2.60 2.92
C GLU A 172 -39.40 -2.55 3.97
N GLN A 173 -38.23 -2.00 3.63
CA GLN A 173 -37.11 -1.94 4.60
C GLN A 173 -37.22 -0.72 5.52
N SER A 174 -36.85 -0.95 6.80
CA SER A 174 -36.87 0.12 7.79
C SER A 174 -35.93 1.27 7.43
N ILE A 175 -36.31 2.50 7.69
CA ILE A 175 -35.48 3.71 7.48
C ILE A 175 -34.13 3.56 8.20
N ALA A 176 -34.12 2.95 9.38
CA ALA A 176 -32.88 2.71 10.14
C ALA A 176 -31.86 1.84 9.37
N LYS A 177 -32.32 0.76 8.69
CA LYS A 177 -31.43 -0.10 7.88
C LYS A 177 -30.86 0.67 6.70
N ARG A 178 -31.66 1.51 6.03
CA ARG A 178 -31.19 2.36 4.92
C ARG A 178 -30.14 3.35 5.36
N ILE A 179 -30.36 4.05 6.48
CA ILE A 179 -29.38 5.00 7.05
C ILE A 179 -28.09 4.26 7.43
N PHE A 180 -28.20 3.09 8.07
CA PHE A 180 -27.04 2.26 8.41
C PHE A 180 -26.21 1.88 7.18
N LEU A 181 -26.85 1.47 6.07
CA LEU A 181 -26.19 1.12 4.82
C LEU A 181 -25.46 2.31 4.19
N ILE A 182 -26.04 3.51 4.22
CA ILE A 182 -25.39 4.72 3.71
C ILE A 182 -24.15 5.05 4.54
N ILE A 183 -24.29 5.11 5.87
CA ILE A 183 -23.17 5.46 6.77
C ILE A 183 -22.06 4.42 6.70
N SER A 184 -22.41 3.14 6.73
CA SER A 184 -21.43 2.06 6.64
C SER A 184 -20.72 2.02 5.29
N ASN A 185 -21.41 2.38 4.21
CA ASN A 185 -20.83 2.48 2.87
C ASN A 185 -19.83 3.65 2.78
N PHE A 186 -20.21 4.82 3.31
CA PHE A 186 -19.30 5.95 3.46
C PHE A 186 -18.03 5.53 4.21
N TYR A 187 -18.19 4.84 5.33
CA TYR A 187 -17.09 4.37 6.15
C TYR A 187 -16.17 3.40 5.38
N VAL A 188 -16.73 2.43 4.66
CA VAL A 188 -15.98 1.45 3.86
C VAL A 188 -15.12 2.12 2.80
N TRP A 189 -15.67 3.07 2.05
CA TRP A 189 -14.91 3.81 1.04
C TRP A 189 -13.83 4.71 1.64
N PHE A 190 -14.14 5.32 2.77
CA PHE A 190 -13.17 6.10 3.53
C PHE A 190 -11.97 5.26 3.97
N ILE A 191 -12.21 4.09 4.56
CA ILE A 191 -11.16 3.15 4.97
C ILE A 191 -10.34 2.66 3.77
N SER A 192 -11.00 2.30 2.67
CA SER A 192 -10.32 1.86 1.44
C SER A 192 -9.36 2.93 0.91
N THR A 193 -9.80 4.20 0.93
CA THR A 193 -8.98 5.34 0.53
C THR A 193 -7.76 5.52 1.45
N VAL A 194 -7.95 5.40 2.76
CA VAL A 194 -6.86 5.52 3.75
C VAL A 194 -5.83 4.40 3.59
N CYS A 195 -6.30 3.16 3.43
CA CYS A 195 -5.41 2.01 3.22
C CYS A 195 -4.59 2.15 1.93
N LEU A 196 -5.25 2.54 0.83
CA LEU A 196 -4.59 2.76 -0.44
C LEU A 196 -3.53 3.87 -0.33
N ALA A 197 -3.85 4.97 0.33
CA ALA A 197 -2.91 6.06 0.54
C ALA A 197 -1.66 5.61 1.32
N ILE A 198 -1.84 4.86 2.41
CA ILE A 198 -0.72 4.30 3.20
C ILE A 198 0.15 3.41 2.30
N TYR A 199 -0.47 2.51 1.53
CA TYR A 199 0.24 1.63 0.61
C TYR A 199 1.07 2.42 -0.41
N ILE A 200 0.45 3.42 -1.05
CA ILE A 200 1.12 4.27 -2.06
C ILE A 200 2.29 5.04 -1.44
N PHE A 201 2.12 5.62 -0.25
CA PHE A 201 3.20 6.39 0.39
C PHE A 201 4.37 5.52 0.81
N ILE A 202 4.12 4.33 1.37
CA ILE A 202 5.18 3.38 1.70
C ILE A 202 5.91 2.93 0.43
N SER A 203 5.18 2.54 -0.61
CA SER A 203 5.74 2.08 -1.88
C SER A 203 6.52 3.19 -2.59
N ALA A 204 6.03 4.43 -2.59
CA ALA A 204 6.73 5.58 -3.15
C ALA A 204 8.01 5.90 -2.38
N ALA A 205 8.01 5.76 -1.05
CA ALA A 205 9.20 5.95 -0.24
C ALA A 205 10.26 4.89 -0.56
N LEU A 206 9.86 3.61 -0.71
CA LEU A 206 10.76 2.52 -1.10
C LEU A 206 11.36 2.75 -2.49
N ASN A 207 10.53 3.05 -3.48
CA ASN A 207 10.95 3.31 -4.85
C ASN A 207 11.99 4.44 -4.91
N ARG A 208 11.75 5.49 -4.15
CA ARG A 208 12.63 6.66 -4.09
C ARG A 208 13.98 6.33 -3.47
N GLU A 209 14.01 5.56 -2.38
CA GLU A 209 15.27 5.17 -1.73
C GLU A 209 16.12 4.24 -2.62
N VAL A 210 15.48 3.31 -3.35
CA VAL A 210 16.19 2.44 -4.29
C VAL A 210 16.68 3.23 -5.50
N SER A 211 15.91 4.19 -6.01
CA SER A 211 16.33 5.07 -7.11
C SER A 211 17.57 5.89 -6.74
N TYR A 212 17.58 6.55 -5.56
CA TYR A 212 18.75 7.29 -5.09
C TYR A 212 19.97 6.38 -4.87
N PHE A 213 19.75 5.18 -4.35
CA PHE A 213 20.81 4.20 -4.22
C PHE A 213 21.43 3.86 -5.58
N ASN A 214 20.59 3.64 -6.60
CA ASN A 214 21.05 3.33 -7.96
C ASN A 214 21.81 4.49 -8.59
N GLU A 215 21.37 5.73 -8.40
CA GLU A 215 22.03 6.93 -8.91
C GLU A 215 23.43 7.09 -8.28
N GLU A 216 23.52 6.96 -6.97
CA GLU A 216 24.81 7.04 -6.26
C GLU A 216 25.74 5.89 -6.61
N LEU A 217 25.21 4.67 -6.73
CA LEU A 217 26.00 3.48 -7.14
C LEU A 217 26.53 3.64 -8.57
N LYS A 218 25.69 4.14 -9.49
CA LYS A 218 26.10 4.42 -10.87
C LYS A 218 27.22 5.46 -10.91
N LYS A 219 27.07 6.54 -10.16
CA LYS A 219 28.09 7.60 -10.06
C LYS A 219 29.41 7.05 -9.49
N ALA A 220 29.34 6.27 -8.41
CA ALA A 220 30.53 5.65 -7.81
C ALA A 220 31.23 4.66 -8.76
N LYS A 221 30.45 3.98 -9.62
CA LYS A 221 31.00 3.15 -10.70
C LYS A 221 31.73 4.01 -11.74
N GLU A 222 31.11 5.07 -12.24
CA GLU A 222 31.69 5.97 -13.24
C GLU A 222 33.00 6.64 -12.72
N GLU A 223 33.04 6.99 -11.44
CA GLU A 223 34.19 7.55 -10.75
C GLU A 223 35.24 6.51 -10.33
N LYS A 224 34.97 5.23 -10.56
CA LYS A 224 35.83 4.08 -10.18
C LYS A 224 36.13 4.01 -8.67
N THR A 225 35.31 4.62 -7.85
CA THR A 225 35.49 4.66 -6.39
C THR A 225 35.09 3.36 -5.70
N LEU A 226 34.33 2.49 -6.36
CA LEU A 226 33.90 1.19 -5.83
C LEU A 226 35.08 0.20 -5.61
N ARG A 227 36.26 0.47 -6.18
CA ARG A 227 37.48 -0.29 -5.90
C ARG A 227 37.99 -0.11 -4.46
N ASN A 228 37.61 1.00 -3.83
CA ASN A 228 37.94 1.25 -2.44
C ASN A 228 37.02 0.46 -1.53
N ILE A 229 37.59 -0.48 -0.76
CA ILE A 229 36.81 -1.35 0.13
C ILE A 229 35.96 -0.55 1.12
N GLY A 230 36.46 0.56 1.66
CA GLY A 230 35.69 1.39 2.60
C GLY A 230 34.48 2.11 1.97
N VAL A 231 34.52 2.34 0.64
CA VAL A 231 33.37 2.87 -0.11
C VAL A 231 32.39 1.74 -0.39
N LEU A 232 32.88 0.58 -0.83
CA LEU A 232 32.05 -0.60 -1.12
C LEU A 232 31.32 -1.11 0.11
N GLU A 233 31.96 -1.15 1.28
CA GLU A 233 31.32 -1.53 2.56
C GLU A 233 30.18 -0.56 2.95
N LYS A 234 30.32 0.72 2.68
CA LYS A 234 29.22 1.68 2.91
C LYS A 234 28.01 1.40 2.01
N PHE A 235 28.24 1.09 0.74
CA PHE A 235 27.18 0.68 -0.18
C PHE A 235 26.58 -0.66 0.25
N ASP A 236 27.35 -1.65 0.65
CA ASP A 236 26.86 -2.94 1.16
C ASP A 236 25.97 -2.76 2.39
N PHE A 237 26.43 -1.98 3.35
CA PHE A 237 25.67 -1.70 4.57
C PHE A 237 24.34 -1.01 4.25
N ARG A 238 24.37 0.04 3.40
CA ARG A 238 23.14 0.76 2.99
C ARG A 238 22.19 -0.13 2.21
N GLN A 239 22.71 -0.96 1.31
CA GLN A 239 21.94 -1.97 0.60
C GLN A 239 21.18 -2.87 1.56
N ASN A 240 21.86 -3.41 2.57
CA ASN A 240 21.24 -4.28 3.55
C ASN A 240 20.09 -3.58 4.29
N GLN A 241 20.26 -2.31 4.68
CA GLN A 241 19.21 -1.53 5.34
C GLN A 241 18.02 -1.27 4.42
N ILE A 242 18.24 -1.04 3.11
CA ILE A 242 17.17 -0.88 2.11
C ILE A 242 16.40 -2.20 1.96
N LEU A 243 17.11 -3.32 1.81
CA LEU A 243 16.49 -4.64 1.66
C LEU A 243 15.69 -5.06 2.90
N GLU A 244 16.21 -4.81 4.11
CA GLU A 244 15.47 -5.02 5.36
C GLU A 244 14.18 -4.17 5.43
N MET A 245 14.22 -2.93 4.93
CA MET A 245 13.06 -2.06 4.87
C MET A 245 12.03 -2.56 3.85
N ILE A 246 12.47 -3.03 2.68
CA ILE A 246 11.63 -3.62 1.64
C ILE A 246 10.94 -4.89 2.15
N LEU A 247 11.69 -5.81 2.75
CA LEU A 247 11.15 -7.05 3.30
C LEU A 247 10.14 -6.77 4.41
N PHE A 248 10.44 -5.85 5.31
CA PHE A 248 9.49 -5.43 6.35
C PHE A 248 8.19 -4.86 5.78
N ALA A 249 8.27 -3.99 4.76
CA ALA A 249 7.09 -3.44 4.12
C ALA A 249 6.31 -4.53 3.38
N HIS A 250 7.01 -5.43 2.68
CA HIS A 250 6.44 -6.54 1.96
C HIS A 250 5.66 -7.48 2.90
N GLU A 251 6.28 -7.96 3.99
CA GLU A 251 5.61 -8.80 5.00
C GLU A 251 4.38 -8.12 5.62
N SER A 252 4.47 -6.81 5.85
CA SER A 252 3.36 -6.05 6.45
C SER A 252 2.21 -5.77 5.49
N LEU A 253 2.49 -5.62 4.19
CA LEU A 253 1.53 -5.23 3.16
C LEU A 253 1.09 -6.40 2.27
N SER A 254 1.68 -7.59 2.43
CA SER A 254 1.42 -8.78 1.60
C SER A 254 -0.05 -9.19 1.57
N SER A 255 -0.76 -9.07 2.70
CA SER A 255 -2.19 -9.35 2.77
C SER A 255 -3.00 -8.45 1.81
N LEU A 256 -2.66 -7.16 1.72
CA LEU A 256 -3.31 -6.26 0.78
C LEU A 256 -2.98 -6.66 -0.67
N GLY A 257 -1.72 -6.96 -0.97
CA GLY A 257 -1.26 -7.37 -2.30
C GLY A 257 -1.95 -8.64 -2.81
N GLY A 258 -2.28 -9.59 -1.94
CA GLY A 258 -3.00 -10.80 -2.32
C GLY A 258 -4.50 -10.62 -2.51
N PHE A 259 -5.15 -9.83 -1.65
CA PHE A 259 -6.60 -9.63 -1.70
C PHE A 259 -7.04 -8.64 -2.78
N VAL A 260 -6.27 -7.57 -3.03
CA VAL A 260 -6.68 -6.53 -3.98
C VAL A 260 -6.87 -7.09 -5.40
N PRO A 261 -5.94 -7.83 -6.02
CA PRO A 261 -6.15 -8.41 -7.33
C PRO A 261 -7.39 -9.31 -7.39
N LEU A 262 -7.59 -10.17 -6.40
CA LEU A 262 -8.74 -11.08 -6.35
C LEU A 262 -10.06 -10.30 -6.39
N PHE A 263 -10.22 -9.30 -5.52
CA PHE A 263 -11.44 -8.49 -5.49
C PHE A 263 -11.63 -7.66 -6.75
N MET A 264 -10.56 -7.32 -7.42
CA MET A 264 -10.63 -6.52 -8.63
C MET A 264 -11.07 -7.35 -9.82
N TYR A 265 -10.58 -8.58 -9.97
CA TYR A 265 -11.12 -9.51 -10.97
C TYR A 265 -12.62 -9.74 -10.75
N TRP A 266 -13.03 -9.89 -9.49
CA TRP A 266 -14.45 -9.99 -9.17
C TRP A 266 -15.22 -8.72 -9.57
N GLY A 267 -14.75 -7.54 -9.14
CA GLY A 267 -15.38 -6.27 -9.47
C GLY A 267 -15.47 -6.02 -10.98
N LEU A 268 -14.40 -6.33 -11.73
CA LEU A 268 -14.36 -6.22 -13.18
C LEU A 268 -15.35 -7.18 -13.86
N ALA A 269 -15.34 -8.45 -13.48
CA ALA A 269 -16.24 -9.46 -14.06
C ALA A 269 -17.71 -9.07 -13.88
N ASN A 270 -18.07 -8.62 -12.68
CA ASN A 270 -19.44 -8.20 -12.42
C ASN A 270 -19.77 -6.85 -13.07
N GLY A 271 -18.81 -5.92 -13.16
CA GLY A 271 -18.98 -4.68 -13.90
C GLY A 271 -19.23 -4.91 -15.38
N VAL A 272 -18.48 -5.82 -16.00
CA VAL A 272 -18.72 -6.24 -17.40
C VAL A 272 -20.07 -6.90 -17.54
N TYR A 273 -20.48 -7.77 -16.62
CA TYR A 273 -21.83 -8.35 -16.61
C TYR A 273 -22.91 -7.27 -16.61
N LEU A 274 -22.79 -6.23 -15.79
CA LEU A 274 -23.75 -5.13 -15.74
C LEU A 274 -23.82 -4.33 -17.04
N THR A 275 -22.75 -4.30 -17.84
CA THR A 275 -22.77 -3.61 -19.15
C THR A 275 -23.70 -4.29 -20.15
N SER A 276 -24.03 -5.59 -19.98
CA SER A 276 -25.00 -6.29 -20.85
C SER A 276 -26.41 -5.74 -20.73
N PHE A 277 -26.72 -5.05 -19.63
CA PHE A 277 -28.03 -4.43 -19.37
C PHE A 277 -28.07 -2.92 -19.68
N VAL A 278 -27.03 -2.37 -20.32
CA VAL A 278 -26.91 -0.92 -20.54
C VAL A 278 -28.07 -0.31 -21.33
N TYR A 279 -28.67 -1.08 -22.21
CA TYR A 279 -29.81 -0.65 -23.03
C TYR A 279 -31.16 -0.67 -22.27
N ASP A 280 -31.22 -1.40 -21.17
CA ASP A 280 -32.45 -1.60 -20.38
C ASP A 280 -32.51 -0.63 -19.18
N VAL A 281 -31.49 0.26 -19.03
CA VAL A 281 -31.37 1.14 -17.89
C VAL A 281 -31.29 2.61 -18.30
N PRO A 282 -31.68 3.57 -17.42
CA PRO A 282 -31.54 5.00 -17.69
C PRO A 282 -30.06 5.38 -17.95
N LEU A 283 -29.83 6.32 -18.87
CA LEU A 283 -28.49 6.80 -19.25
C LEU A 283 -27.64 7.19 -18.04
N LEU A 284 -28.23 7.89 -17.06
CA LEU A 284 -27.52 8.30 -15.84
C LEU A 284 -26.98 7.09 -15.06
N TYR A 285 -27.76 6.01 -15.00
CA TYR A 285 -27.34 4.76 -14.37
C TYR A 285 -26.15 4.15 -15.13
N ALA A 286 -26.23 4.06 -16.45
CA ALA A 286 -25.15 3.54 -17.29
C ALA A 286 -23.84 4.33 -17.12
N ILE A 287 -23.92 5.66 -17.02
CA ILE A 287 -22.76 6.53 -16.76
C ILE A 287 -22.16 6.21 -15.38
N ILE A 288 -22.98 6.06 -14.34
CA ILE A 288 -22.50 5.76 -12.99
C ILE A 288 -21.82 4.38 -12.95
N VAL A 289 -22.38 3.35 -13.58
CA VAL A 289 -21.78 2.01 -13.67
C VAL A 289 -20.46 2.08 -14.44
N GLY A 290 -20.43 2.75 -15.58
CA GLY A 290 -19.21 2.95 -16.36
C GLY A 290 -18.10 3.66 -15.59
N PHE A 291 -18.46 4.70 -14.81
CA PHE A 291 -17.52 5.41 -13.96
C PHE A 291 -16.98 4.52 -12.84
N ASN A 292 -17.83 3.72 -12.19
CA ASN A 292 -17.41 2.77 -11.17
C ASN A 292 -16.46 1.71 -11.75
N LEU A 293 -16.76 1.18 -12.94
CA LEU A 293 -15.91 0.22 -13.63
C LEU A 293 -14.53 0.82 -13.96
N ALA A 294 -14.51 2.02 -14.54
CA ALA A 294 -13.28 2.76 -14.78
C ALA A 294 -12.48 2.96 -13.48
N SER A 295 -13.17 3.30 -12.40
CA SER A 295 -12.57 3.48 -11.08
C SER A 295 -11.90 2.20 -10.56
N ILE A 296 -12.49 1.03 -10.75
CA ILE A 296 -11.90 -0.26 -10.40
C ILE A 296 -10.61 -0.48 -11.21
N ILE A 297 -10.60 -0.19 -12.50
CA ILE A 297 -9.41 -0.31 -13.35
C ILE A 297 -8.29 0.63 -12.86
N PHE A 298 -8.61 1.90 -12.61
CA PHE A 298 -7.63 2.86 -12.09
C PHE A 298 -7.06 2.43 -10.73
N TYR A 299 -7.91 1.93 -9.84
CA TYR A 299 -7.47 1.42 -8.54
C TYR A 299 -6.45 0.30 -8.70
N ASN A 300 -6.65 -0.63 -9.64
CA ASN A 300 -5.71 -1.69 -10.03
C ASN A 300 -4.34 -1.13 -10.38
N VAL A 301 -4.34 -0.20 -11.31
CA VAL A 301 -3.10 0.42 -11.77
C VAL A 301 -2.35 1.04 -10.58
N PHE A 302 -3.04 1.77 -9.69
CA PHE A 302 -2.41 2.40 -8.53
C PHE A 302 -1.84 1.42 -7.52
N VAL A 303 -2.41 0.22 -7.40
CA VAL A 303 -1.88 -0.81 -6.49
C VAL A 303 -0.72 -1.57 -7.13
N MET A 304 -0.82 -1.94 -8.40
CA MET A 304 0.20 -2.76 -9.08
C MET A 304 1.43 -1.95 -9.51
N PHE A 305 1.21 -0.71 -9.99
CA PHE A 305 2.25 0.12 -10.57
C PHE A 305 3.45 0.39 -9.64
N PRO A 306 3.27 0.74 -8.34
CA PRO A 306 4.41 0.95 -7.44
C PRO A 306 5.26 -0.31 -7.22
N ALA A 307 4.64 -1.49 -7.20
CA ALA A 307 5.36 -2.76 -7.04
C ALA A 307 6.19 -3.08 -8.29
N ILE A 308 5.64 -2.85 -9.50
CA ILE A 308 6.35 -3.02 -10.77
C ILE A 308 7.55 -2.09 -10.85
N ILE A 309 7.40 -0.81 -10.46
CA ILE A 309 8.50 0.15 -10.43
C ILE A 309 9.61 -0.31 -9.46
N LEU A 310 9.23 -0.77 -8.27
CA LEU A 310 10.20 -1.26 -7.29
C LEU A 310 11.01 -2.43 -7.85
N GLN A 311 10.34 -3.38 -8.50
CA GLN A 311 10.99 -4.52 -9.14
C GLN A 311 11.97 -4.09 -10.23
N GLU A 312 11.60 -3.10 -11.06
CA GLU A 312 12.49 -2.58 -12.11
C GLU A 312 13.69 -1.84 -11.53
N HIS A 313 13.52 -1.09 -10.45
CA HIS A 313 14.63 -0.48 -9.74
C HIS A 313 15.59 -1.53 -9.14
N LEU A 314 15.09 -2.62 -8.57
CA LEU A 314 15.91 -3.72 -8.06
C LEU A 314 16.68 -4.43 -9.18
N LYS A 315 16.03 -4.67 -10.34
CA LYS A 315 16.71 -5.21 -11.53
C LYS A 315 17.81 -4.26 -12.02
N THR A 316 17.56 -2.96 -12.01
CA THR A 316 18.54 -1.94 -12.40
C THR A 316 19.76 -1.97 -11.48
N THR A 317 19.56 -2.10 -10.16
CA THR A 317 20.68 -2.27 -9.21
C THR A 317 21.53 -3.49 -9.57
N THR A 318 20.87 -4.61 -9.83
CA THR A 318 21.57 -5.85 -10.22
C THR A 318 22.37 -5.66 -11.51
N ARG A 319 21.81 -4.98 -12.52
CA ARG A 319 22.52 -4.67 -13.78
C ARG A 319 23.74 -3.77 -13.57
N ILE A 320 23.61 -2.74 -12.72
CA ILE A 320 24.76 -1.85 -12.43
C ILE A 320 25.90 -2.64 -11.78
N LEU A 321 25.57 -3.56 -10.89
CA LEU A 321 26.55 -4.42 -10.25
C LEU A 321 27.16 -5.44 -11.23
N ILE A 322 26.36 -6.21 -11.96
CA ILE A 322 26.86 -7.27 -12.88
C ILE A 322 27.70 -6.68 -14.01
N ASN A 323 27.30 -5.54 -14.59
CA ASN A 323 28.02 -4.92 -15.71
C ASN A 323 29.25 -4.13 -15.24
N ASN A 324 29.87 -4.49 -14.14
CA ASN A 324 31.06 -3.80 -13.64
C ASN A 324 32.30 -4.67 -13.76
N ASP A 325 32.96 -4.61 -14.92
CA ASP A 325 34.18 -5.36 -15.25
C ASP A 325 35.34 -5.11 -14.25
N GLU A 326 35.25 -4.02 -13.49
CA GLU A 326 36.27 -3.67 -12.51
C GLU A 326 36.38 -4.66 -11.36
N PHE A 327 35.30 -5.36 -11.03
CA PHE A 327 35.28 -6.33 -9.95
C PHE A 327 35.82 -7.70 -10.39
N GLU A 328 35.57 -8.07 -11.65
CA GLU A 328 36.13 -9.30 -12.21
C GLU A 328 37.68 -9.25 -12.29
N CYS A 329 38.21 -8.04 -12.47
CA CYS A 329 39.64 -7.77 -12.53
C CYS A 329 40.25 -7.40 -11.16
N SER A 330 39.48 -7.39 -10.08
CA SER A 330 39.96 -7.02 -8.75
C SER A 330 40.92 -8.13 -8.21
N LYS A 331 42.15 -7.73 -7.89
CA LYS A 331 43.11 -8.61 -7.21
C LYS A 331 42.81 -8.76 -5.71
N ASP A 332 41.91 -7.95 -5.15
CA ASP A 332 41.54 -7.99 -3.74
C ASP A 332 40.36 -8.96 -3.53
N PRO A 333 40.59 -10.11 -2.87
CA PRO A 333 39.54 -11.10 -2.66
C PRO A 333 38.40 -10.60 -1.78
N ILE A 334 38.63 -9.63 -0.89
CA ILE A 334 37.63 -9.06 0.00
C ILE A 334 36.64 -8.21 -0.81
N VAL A 335 37.14 -7.38 -1.72
CA VAL A 335 36.32 -6.56 -2.63
C VAL A 335 35.44 -7.46 -3.47
N TYR A 336 36.01 -8.51 -4.07
CA TYR A 336 35.24 -9.46 -4.89
C TYR A 336 34.17 -10.20 -4.09
N GLN A 337 34.49 -10.66 -2.88
CA GLN A 337 33.54 -11.36 -2.02
C GLN A 337 32.38 -10.45 -1.58
N THR A 338 32.66 -9.22 -1.15
CA THR A 338 31.64 -8.23 -0.76
C THR A 338 30.70 -7.94 -1.92
N TYR A 339 31.26 -7.71 -3.10
CA TYR A 339 30.51 -7.49 -4.32
C TYR A 339 29.57 -8.65 -4.66
N ARG A 340 30.06 -9.90 -4.61
CA ARG A 340 29.26 -11.10 -4.88
C ARG A 340 28.12 -11.26 -3.88
N ILE A 341 28.36 -10.97 -2.61
CA ILE A 341 27.33 -10.97 -1.57
C ILE A 341 26.23 -9.93 -1.87
N MET A 342 26.61 -8.75 -2.36
CA MET A 342 25.66 -7.71 -2.73
C MET A 342 24.73 -8.17 -3.87
N ILE A 343 25.25 -8.82 -4.90
CA ILE A 343 24.46 -9.36 -6.01
C ILE A 343 23.51 -10.46 -5.52
N ASP A 344 24.02 -11.43 -4.78
CA ASP A 344 23.24 -12.58 -4.29
C ASP A 344 22.05 -12.13 -3.43
N ARG A 345 22.24 -11.11 -2.60
CA ARG A 345 21.15 -10.53 -1.79
C ARG A 345 20.03 -9.95 -2.64
N PHE A 346 20.37 -9.13 -3.66
CA PHE A 346 19.35 -8.54 -4.54
C PHE A 346 18.61 -9.60 -5.35
N GLN A 347 19.32 -10.60 -5.87
CA GLN A 347 18.68 -11.68 -6.62
C GLN A 347 17.67 -12.44 -5.75
N LYS A 348 18.03 -12.78 -4.51
CA LYS A 348 17.13 -13.47 -3.57
C LYS A 348 15.89 -12.64 -3.22
N VAL A 349 16.06 -11.34 -2.97
CA VAL A 349 14.91 -10.47 -2.63
C VAL A 349 14.02 -10.26 -3.84
N ASN A 350 14.59 -10.07 -5.04
CA ASN A 350 13.82 -9.93 -6.27
C ASN A 350 12.97 -11.17 -6.57
N THR A 351 13.52 -12.37 -6.35
CA THR A 351 12.78 -13.63 -6.51
C THR A 351 11.63 -13.73 -5.52
N ASN A 352 11.84 -13.36 -4.26
CA ASN A 352 10.79 -13.41 -3.23
C ASN A 352 9.65 -12.42 -3.49
N ILE A 353 9.95 -11.22 -4.01
CA ILE A 353 8.94 -10.21 -4.35
C ILE A 353 8.19 -10.59 -5.62
N SER A 354 8.86 -11.20 -6.61
CA SER A 354 8.22 -11.59 -7.88
C SER A 354 7.23 -12.76 -7.76
N ILE A 355 7.31 -13.55 -6.69
CA ILE A 355 6.36 -14.65 -6.44
C ILE A 355 4.99 -14.12 -5.95
N ILE A 356 4.92 -12.86 -5.51
CA ILE A 356 3.73 -12.27 -4.87
C ILE A 356 3.16 -11.11 -5.72
N ALA A 357 3.85 -10.67 -6.76
CA ALA A 357 3.38 -9.73 -7.78
C ALA A 357 2.88 -10.47 -9.02
#